data_bbab03cbfb269429585573f46ac55a9e
#
_entry.id   bbab03cbfb269429585573f46ac55a9e
#
_cell.length_a   1.000
_cell.length_b   1.000
_cell.length_c   1.000
_cell.angle_alpha   90.00
_cell.angle_beta   90.00
_cell.angle_gamma   90.00
#
_symmetry.space_group_name_H-M   'P 1'
#
loop_
_entity.id
_entity.type
_entity.pdbx_description
1 polymer ?
#
loop_
_entity_poly.entity_id
_entity_poly.type
_entity_poly.pdbx_seq_one_letter_code
_entity_poly.pdbx_strand_id
1 'polypeptide(L)'
;MFRLFPLLLTASVLSACGHGDGSGIPQNAALEPTLASIQANVFTPTCAITGCHGGVATQAALHLDPGFSYSNLVGVPSSQGPNLTRVVSGDPNNSLIIHKLEETTPPVGAQMPWGGPYLPQSTIDVIRQWIANGAPDS
;
A
#
# COMPACT_ATOMS: atom_id res chain seq x y z
N MET A 1 -1.31 69.43 38.20
CA MET A 1 -2.32 68.36 38.45
C MET A 1 -2.40 67.51 37.23
N PHE A 2 -1.60 66.45 37.19
CA PHE A 2 -1.63 65.48 36.07
C PHE A 2 -2.38 64.25 36.57
N ARG A 3 -3.49 63.89 35.95
CA ARG A 3 -4.24 62.65 36.22
C ARG A 3 -3.72 61.57 35.27
N LEU A 4 -3.07 60.56 35.83
CA LEU A 4 -2.78 59.30 35.13
C LEU A 4 -4.06 58.47 34.98
N PHE A 5 -4.40 58.13 33.74
CA PHE A 5 -5.38 57.11 33.44
C PHE A 5 -4.64 55.76 33.29
N PRO A 6 -5.09 54.71 33.93
CA PRO A 6 -4.53 53.37 33.65
C PRO A 6 -5.16 52.80 32.37
N LEU A 7 -4.28 52.38 31.48
CA LEU A 7 -4.61 51.66 30.25
C LEU A 7 -4.99 50.22 30.62
N LEU A 8 -6.26 49.91 30.52
CA LEU A 8 -6.75 48.50 30.64
C LEU A 8 -6.41 47.74 29.35
N LEU A 9 -5.46 46.81 29.44
CA LEU A 9 -5.16 45.84 28.41
C LEU A 9 -6.21 44.73 28.47
N THR A 10 -7.16 44.71 27.58
CA THR A 10 -8.09 43.61 27.42
C THR A 10 -7.41 42.52 26.58
N ALA A 11 -7.05 41.41 27.22
CA ALA A 11 -6.60 40.21 26.57
C ALA A 11 -7.78 39.53 25.86
N SER A 12 -7.83 39.60 24.53
CA SER A 12 -8.76 38.82 23.72
C SER A 12 -8.29 37.36 23.69
N VAL A 13 -9.02 36.49 24.35
CA VAL A 13 -8.85 35.06 24.26
C VAL A 13 -9.50 34.62 22.95
N LEU A 14 -8.70 34.33 21.91
CA LEU A 14 -9.20 33.63 20.73
C LEU A 14 -9.51 32.20 21.13
N SER A 15 -10.78 31.90 21.27
CA SER A 15 -11.32 30.55 21.39
C SER A 15 -11.20 29.90 20.00
N ALA A 16 -10.17 29.10 19.78
CA ALA A 16 -10.10 28.25 18.61
C ALA A 16 -11.10 27.12 18.78
N CYS A 17 -12.25 27.24 18.13
CA CYS A 17 -13.18 26.14 17.93
C CYS A 17 -12.50 25.09 17.04
N GLY A 18 -11.94 24.07 17.67
CA GLY A 18 -11.56 22.86 16.97
C GLY A 18 -12.82 22.17 16.46
N HIS A 19 -13.06 22.21 15.16
CA HIS A 19 -14.00 21.30 14.51
C HIS A 19 -13.40 19.91 14.54
N GLY A 20 -13.87 19.10 15.47
CA GLY A 20 -13.64 17.68 15.47
C GLY A 20 -14.54 17.00 14.45
N ASP A 21 -14.15 16.94 13.21
CA ASP A 21 -14.73 16.04 12.24
C ASP A 21 -13.98 14.72 12.34
N GLY A 22 -14.56 13.83 13.12
CA GLY A 22 -14.14 12.44 13.16
C GLY A 22 -14.44 11.78 11.83
N SER A 23 -13.43 11.54 11.04
CA SER A 23 -13.27 10.51 10.00
C SER A 23 -12.02 10.79 9.16
N GLY A 24 -11.03 11.47 9.72
CA GLY A 24 -9.71 11.57 9.10
C GLY A 24 -8.93 10.30 9.33
N ILE A 25 -8.95 9.37 8.38
CA ILE A 25 -7.85 8.43 8.26
C ILE A 25 -6.59 9.29 8.14
N PRO A 26 -5.59 9.15 9.01
CA PRO A 26 -4.37 9.94 8.88
C PRO A 26 -3.72 9.61 7.54
N GLN A 27 -3.80 10.53 6.60
CA GLN A 27 -3.24 10.39 5.23
C GLN A 27 -1.70 10.43 5.22
N ASN A 28 -1.08 10.15 6.35
CA ASN A 28 0.37 10.06 6.49
C ASN A 28 0.77 8.90 7.42
N ALA A 29 0.00 7.82 7.45
CA ALA A 29 0.48 6.59 8.03
C ALA A 29 1.58 6.05 7.10
N ALA A 30 2.78 5.86 7.63
CA ALA A 30 3.85 5.20 6.89
C ALA A 30 3.33 3.85 6.38
N LEU A 31 3.74 3.46 5.17
CA LEU A 31 3.38 2.15 4.63
C LEU A 31 3.98 1.06 5.53
N GLU A 32 3.11 0.22 6.11
CA GLU A 32 3.49 -0.82 7.05
C GLU A 32 3.60 -2.19 6.35
N PRO A 33 4.47 -3.10 6.83
CA PRO A 33 4.63 -4.43 6.25
C PRO A 33 3.51 -5.39 6.73
N THR A 34 2.27 -4.99 6.50
CA THR A 34 1.05 -5.76 6.73
C THR A 34 0.22 -5.83 5.45
N LEU A 35 -0.52 -6.91 5.25
CA LEU A 35 -1.37 -7.02 4.05
C LEU A 35 -2.41 -5.90 3.99
N ALA A 36 -2.98 -5.52 5.12
CA ALA A 36 -3.98 -4.44 5.18
C ALA A 36 -3.41 -3.10 4.70
N SER A 37 -2.20 -2.73 5.14
CA SER A 37 -1.53 -1.50 4.70
C SER A 37 -1.12 -1.55 3.23
N ILE A 38 -0.56 -2.67 2.78
CA ILE A 38 -0.17 -2.91 1.38
C ILE A 38 -1.41 -2.90 0.48
N GLN A 39 -2.51 -3.53 0.90
CA GLN A 39 -3.76 -3.52 0.17
C GLN A 39 -4.29 -2.10 -0.04
N ALA A 40 -4.39 -1.33 1.04
CA ALA A 40 -4.97 0.01 0.98
C ALA A 40 -4.12 1.01 0.18
N ASN A 41 -2.79 0.93 0.31
CA ASN A 41 -1.88 1.93 -0.20
C ASN A 41 -1.16 1.54 -1.50
N VAL A 42 -1.14 0.25 -1.86
CA VAL A 42 -0.44 -0.25 -3.05
C VAL A 42 -1.38 -1.03 -3.96
N PHE A 43 -1.95 -2.15 -3.48
CA PHE A 43 -2.72 -3.02 -4.37
C PHE A 43 -3.98 -2.34 -4.90
N THR A 44 -4.80 -1.76 -4.03
CA THR A 44 -6.06 -1.12 -4.45
C THR A 44 -5.83 0.04 -5.43
N PRO A 45 -4.96 1.03 -5.16
CA PRO A 45 -4.81 2.17 -6.06
C PRO A 45 -3.97 1.90 -7.32
N THR A 46 -3.13 0.84 -7.33
CA THR A 46 -2.12 0.66 -8.38
C THR A 46 -2.29 -0.64 -9.16
N CYS A 47 -2.74 -1.71 -8.52
CA CYS A 47 -2.75 -3.06 -9.09
C CYS A 47 -4.17 -3.58 -9.35
N ALA A 48 -5.10 -3.37 -8.41
CA ALA A 48 -6.48 -3.85 -8.46
C ALA A 48 -7.36 -2.93 -9.33
N ILE A 49 -6.85 -2.55 -10.49
CA ILE A 49 -7.57 -1.72 -11.46
C ILE A 49 -8.31 -2.64 -12.42
N THR A 50 -9.53 -2.26 -12.80
CA THR A 50 -10.34 -3.01 -13.80
C THR A 50 -9.55 -3.19 -15.10
N GLY A 51 -9.46 -4.42 -15.56
CA GLY A 51 -8.66 -4.78 -16.74
C GLY A 51 -7.19 -5.11 -16.45
N CYS A 52 -6.73 -4.88 -15.20
CA CYS A 52 -5.44 -5.34 -14.69
C CYS A 52 -5.66 -6.50 -13.70
N HIS A 53 -5.57 -6.27 -12.39
CA HIS A 53 -5.75 -7.31 -11.37
C HIS A 53 -6.98 -7.08 -10.49
N GLY A 54 -7.94 -6.29 -10.95
CA GLY A 54 -9.22 -6.01 -10.28
C GLY A 54 -10.42 -6.31 -11.15
N GLY A 55 -11.60 -6.47 -10.53
CA GLY A 55 -12.86 -6.77 -11.19
C GLY A 55 -12.99 -8.23 -11.62
N VAL A 56 -13.90 -8.48 -12.59
CA VAL A 56 -14.28 -9.84 -13.00
C VAL A 56 -13.34 -10.51 -14.00
N ALA A 57 -12.56 -9.73 -14.76
CA ALA A 57 -11.63 -10.21 -15.78
C ALA A 57 -10.21 -9.80 -15.45
N THR A 58 -9.56 -10.57 -14.59
CA THR A 58 -8.21 -10.27 -14.09
C THR A 58 -7.12 -10.84 -14.99
N GLN A 59 -6.06 -10.07 -15.21
CA GLN A 59 -4.89 -10.53 -15.96
C GLN A 59 -4.14 -11.63 -15.19
N ALA A 60 -3.68 -12.64 -15.94
CA ALA A 60 -2.93 -13.78 -15.39
C ALA A 60 -3.68 -14.54 -14.26
N ALA A 61 -5.01 -14.49 -14.23
CA ALA A 61 -5.86 -15.04 -13.18
C ALA A 61 -5.43 -14.59 -11.77
N LEU A 62 -4.87 -13.36 -11.64
CA LEU A 62 -4.48 -12.76 -10.37
C LEU A 62 -5.49 -11.68 -9.96
N HIS A 63 -6.18 -11.91 -8.85
CA HIS A 63 -7.20 -11.00 -8.32
C HIS A 63 -6.67 -10.31 -7.06
N LEU A 64 -6.55 -8.97 -7.09
CA LEU A 64 -5.98 -8.17 -6.02
C LEU A 64 -6.96 -7.17 -5.39
N ASP A 65 -8.26 -7.31 -5.64
CA ASP A 65 -9.26 -6.51 -4.90
C ASP A 65 -9.24 -6.85 -3.40
N PRO A 66 -9.67 -5.93 -2.52
CA PRO A 66 -9.78 -6.19 -1.10
C PRO A 66 -10.54 -7.48 -0.79
N GLY A 67 -9.96 -8.32 0.07
CA GLY A 67 -10.50 -9.64 0.43
C GLY A 67 -10.09 -10.78 -0.50
N PHE A 68 -9.45 -10.50 -1.64
CA PHE A 68 -9.00 -11.54 -2.58
C PHE A 68 -7.48 -11.70 -2.62
N SER A 69 -6.72 -10.68 -2.27
CA SER A 69 -5.27 -10.65 -2.46
C SER A 69 -4.54 -11.79 -1.75
N TYR A 70 -4.87 -12.08 -0.49
CA TYR A 70 -4.21 -13.14 0.26
C TYR A 70 -4.34 -14.50 -0.44
N SER A 71 -5.58 -14.91 -0.70
CA SER A 71 -5.90 -16.21 -1.31
C SER A 71 -5.42 -16.34 -2.76
N ASN A 72 -5.14 -15.22 -3.43
CA ASN A 72 -4.61 -15.19 -4.79
C ASN A 72 -3.08 -15.07 -4.85
N LEU A 73 -2.42 -14.71 -3.74
CA LEU A 73 -0.97 -14.50 -3.69
C LEU A 73 -0.23 -15.61 -2.94
N VAL A 74 -0.60 -15.85 -1.67
CA VAL A 74 0.23 -16.65 -0.77
C VAL A 74 0.11 -18.14 -1.05
N GLY A 75 1.22 -18.76 -1.42
CA GLY A 75 1.28 -20.18 -1.75
C GLY A 75 0.65 -20.55 -3.10
N VAL A 76 0.25 -19.57 -3.92
CA VAL A 76 -0.46 -19.80 -5.18
C VAL A 76 0.53 -19.86 -6.36
N PRO A 77 0.53 -20.94 -7.16
CA PRO A 77 1.30 -21.01 -8.39
C PRO A 77 0.86 -19.94 -9.41
N SER A 78 1.80 -19.41 -10.15
CA SER A 78 1.50 -18.49 -11.24
C SER A 78 0.88 -19.23 -12.43
N SER A 79 -0.17 -18.67 -13.02
CA SER A 79 -0.75 -19.20 -14.27
C SER A 79 0.18 -19.04 -15.48
N GLN A 80 1.13 -18.12 -15.40
CA GLN A 80 2.12 -17.86 -16.47
C GLN A 80 3.37 -18.74 -16.35
N GLY A 81 3.63 -19.32 -15.18
CA GLY A 81 4.78 -20.19 -14.92
C GLY A 81 4.46 -21.07 -13.72
N PRO A 82 3.97 -22.31 -13.93
CA PRO A 82 3.46 -23.17 -12.84
C PRO A 82 4.50 -23.54 -11.79
N ASN A 83 5.79 -23.45 -12.12
CA ASN A 83 6.89 -23.63 -11.18
C ASN A 83 7.25 -22.38 -10.38
N LEU A 84 6.55 -21.27 -10.61
CA LEU A 84 6.76 -20.00 -9.93
C LEU A 84 5.58 -19.73 -9.00
N THR A 85 5.86 -19.55 -7.72
CA THR A 85 4.85 -19.20 -6.71
C THR A 85 4.74 -17.69 -6.61
N ARG A 86 3.52 -17.17 -6.58
CA ARG A 86 3.26 -15.72 -6.54
C ARG A 86 3.87 -15.07 -5.30
N VAL A 87 3.63 -15.66 -4.13
CA VAL A 87 4.26 -15.30 -2.85
C VAL A 87 4.63 -16.58 -2.11
N VAL A 88 5.91 -16.74 -1.82
CA VAL A 88 6.42 -17.80 -0.94
C VAL A 88 6.55 -17.23 0.46
N SER A 89 5.73 -17.69 1.40
CA SER A 89 5.75 -17.25 2.79
C SER A 89 7.16 -17.38 3.39
N GLY A 90 7.70 -16.30 3.94
CA GLY A 90 9.04 -16.23 4.50
C GLY A 90 10.19 -16.09 3.48
N ASP A 91 9.91 -16.16 2.18
CA ASP A 91 10.96 -16.13 1.15
C ASP A 91 10.63 -15.11 0.02
N PRO A 92 10.95 -13.83 0.21
CA PRO A 92 10.74 -12.82 -0.81
C PRO A 92 11.56 -13.04 -2.07
N ASN A 93 12.74 -13.68 -1.98
CA ASN A 93 13.60 -13.88 -3.14
C ASN A 93 13.09 -14.95 -4.11
N ASN A 94 12.26 -15.86 -3.65
CA ASN A 94 11.58 -16.85 -4.48
C ASN A 94 10.10 -16.52 -4.71
N SER A 95 9.68 -15.31 -4.37
CA SER A 95 8.32 -14.82 -4.61
C SER A 95 8.22 -14.09 -5.94
N LEU A 96 7.41 -14.59 -6.87
CA LEU A 96 7.26 -14.01 -8.21
C LEU A 96 6.85 -12.54 -8.19
N ILE A 97 6.04 -12.12 -7.22
CA ILE A 97 5.63 -10.72 -7.10
C ILE A 97 6.83 -9.77 -6.98
N ILE A 98 7.87 -10.16 -6.25
CA ILE A 98 9.07 -9.35 -6.10
C ILE A 98 9.83 -9.23 -7.43
N HIS A 99 10.02 -10.34 -8.13
CA HIS A 99 10.63 -10.31 -9.48
C HIS A 99 9.84 -9.43 -10.43
N LYS A 100 8.51 -9.49 -10.38
CA LYS A 100 7.63 -8.65 -11.20
C LYS A 100 7.74 -7.16 -10.89
N LEU A 101 8.03 -6.79 -9.66
CA LEU A 101 8.13 -5.39 -9.23
C LEU A 101 9.54 -4.79 -9.47
N GLU A 102 10.59 -5.59 -9.28
CA GLU A 102 11.98 -5.10 -9.31
C GLU A 102 12.69 -5.30 -10.64
N GLU A 103 12.38 -6.37 -11.36
CA GLU A 103 13.17 -6.77 -12.53
C GLU A 103 12.59 -6.20 -13.83
N THR A 104 13.44 -5.60 -14.62
CA THR A 104 13.11 -5.15 -15.99
C THR A 104 12.79 -6.33 -16.91
N THR A 105 13.34 -7.50 -16.62
CA THR A 105 13.11 -8.77 -17.31
C THR A 105 12.81 -9.87 -16.29
N PRO A 106 11.58 -9.89 -15.73
CA PRO A 106 11.21 -10.93 -14.79
C PRO A 106 11.14 -12.31 -15.45
N PRO A 107 11.15 -13.41 -14.67
CA PRO A 107 11.19 -14.77 -15.22
C PRO A 107 10.01 -15.10 -16.13
N VAL A 108 8.89 -14.37 -16.02
CA VAL A 108 7.73 -14.48 -16.93
C VAL A 108 7.09 -13.11 -17.17
N GLY A 109 6.64 -12.86 -18.40
CA GLY A 109 5.93 -11.63 -18.78
C GLY A 109 6.78 -10.37 -18.61
N ALA A 110 6.17 -9.27 -18.22
CA ALA A 110 6.80 -7.96 -18.09
C ALA A 110 6.86 -7.47 -16.64
N GLN A 111 7.71 -6.46 -16.40
CA GLN A 111 7.76 -5.73 -15.13
C GLN A 111 6.41 -5.06 -14.84
N MET A 112 6.04 -5.01 -13.55
CA MET A 112 4.79 -4.41 -13.07
C MET A 112 5.05 -3.14 -12.23
N PRO A 113 4.12 -2.18 -12.26
CA PRO A 113 2.94 -2.09 -13.12
C PRO A 113 3.31 -2.01 -14.60
N TRP A 114 2.54 -2.68 -15.46
CA TRP A 114 2.84 -2.71 -16.90
C TRP A 114 2.87 -1.32 -17.52
N GLY A 115 4.02 -0.97 -18.11
CA GLY A 115 4.24 0.36 -18.70
C GLY A 115 4.57 1.46 -17.70
N GLY A 116 4.66 1.15 -16.40
CA GLY A 116 4.95 2.09 -15.32
C GLY A 116 3.81 3.07 -15.00
N PRO A 117 4.03 4.05 -14.10
CA PRO A 117 5.26 4.21 -13.32
C PRO A 117 5.53 3.03 -12.39
N TYR A 118 6.80 2.63 -12.29
CA TYR A 118 7.19 1.55 -11.39
C TYR A 118 7.18 2.01 -9.93
N LEU A 119 6.98 1.06 -9.02
CA LEU A 119 6.98 1.36 -7.59
C LEU A 119 8.37 1.80 -7.12
N PRO A 120 8.44 2.76 -6.19
CA PRO A 120 9.70 3.10 -5.51
C PRO A 120 10.25 1.88 -4.76
N GLN A 121 11.58 1.74 -4.70
CA GLN A 121 12.22 0.64 -3.97
C GLN A 121 11.76 0.55 -2.51
N SER A 122 11.59 1.70 -1.84
CA SER A 122 11.08 1.75 -0.47
C SER A 122 9.69 1.10 -0.30
N THR A 123 8.83 1.19 -1.30
CA THR A 123 7.51 0.51 -1.31
C THR A 123 7.70 -1.00 -1.51
N ILE A 124 8.58 -1.40 -2.41
CA ILE A 124 8.87 -2.82 -2.68
C ILE A 124 9.51 -3.46 -1.44
N ASP A 125 10.38 -2.74 -0.73
CA ASP A 125 11.01 -3.21 0.51
C ASP A 125 9.98 -3.51 1.61
N VAL A 126 8.90 -2.75 1.71
CA VAL A 126 7.78 -3.05 2.63
C VAL A 126 7.07 -4.34 2.24
N ILE A 127 6.85 -4.57 0.95
CA ILE A 127 6.26 -5.83 0.47
C ILE A 127 7.21 -7.01 0.76
N ARG A 128 8.51 -6.83 0.54
CA ARG A 128 9.54 -7.82 0.90
C ARG A 128 9.50 -8.14 2.39
N GLN A 129 9.37 -7.12 3.25
CA GLN A 129 9.32 -7.31 4.69
C GLN A 129 8.05 -8.07 5.12
N TRP A 130 6.89 -7.76 4.54
CA TRP A 130 5.66 -8.53 4.78
C TRP A 130 5.85 -10.00 4.42
N ILE A 131 6.44 -10.30 3.26
CA ILE A 131 6.72 -11.68 2.83
C ILE A 131 7.70 -12.35 3.79
N ALA A 132 8.80 -11.67 4.16
CA ALA A 132 9.82 -12.19 5.08
C ALA A 132 9.23 -12.50 6.47
N ASN A 133 8.24 -11.73 6.92
CA ASN A 133 7.50 -11.95 8.16
C ASN A 133 6.50 -13.13 8.07
N GLY A 134 6.48 -13.86 6.95
CA GLY A 134 5.61 -15.02 6.74
C GLY A 134 4.35 -14.72 5.92
N ALA A 135 4.25 -13.53 5.34
CA ALA A 135 3.09 -13.06 4.56
C ALA A 135 1.75 -13.29 5.29
N PRO A 136 1.56 -12.80 6.53
CA PRO A 136 0.30 -12.99 7.25
C PRO A 136 -0.87 -12.29 6.57
N ASP A 137 -2.10 -12.80 6.80
CA ASP A 137 -3.37 -12.23 6.27
C ASP A 137 -3.87 -11.03 7.09
N SER A 138 -3.13 -10.59 8.09
CA SER A 138 -3.47 -9.50 9.01
C SER A 138 -2.60 -8.25 8.79
#